data_833818096ee62035e719a091971d1505
#
_entry.id   833818096ee62035e719a091971d1505
#
_cell.length_a   1.000
_cell.length_b   1.000
_cell.length_c   1.000
_cell.angle_alpha   90.00
_cell.angle_beta   90.00
_cell.angle_gamma   90.00
#
_symmetry.space_group_name_H-M   'P 1'
#
loop_
_entity.id
_entity.type
_entity.pdbx_description
1 polymer ?
#
loop_
_entity_poly.entity_id
_entity_poly.type
_entity_poly.pdbx_seq_one_letter_code
_entity_poly.pdbx_strand_id
1 'polypeptide(L)'
;MTIQQANQYFAALPDGFADPAQLGALLPASVQQVQFVGVAGTAGKTAVARLLTAILQAQGIRAGVYHAGCEPLAARIRADGKPVDEALLCRAADALAAHEELPLQAAELAAAAYCFGEAGCTLAVVELPDAGLASALPQMPVCAVTAVGPDGVSRSVERLAALAAGVMRKGSICVTAPEQPKAVLSELIVAAGKCDCELVVPDPEDITFLEAEKFASKVDYGGYTVPLAFLGRHAAGNAAMAVELALALCRKGFDIPDEAILDGLAAVKNRSSIRVISQRPLVILDACRTPQQASALLRVLNMAKVRHMSAIIGLAEEEGAEAFFSALETGLTPEEQKKDKSTMPGMSESPFDKVYLVTPAGVEEQLTRRLTEKAKYHFDAQLCTSLDEAVQLAHANTRRGLLVCGSEAAALEAAALLAKA
;
A
#
# COMPACT_ATOMS: atom_id res chain seq x y z
N MET A 1 10.32 28.42 -1.20
CA MET A 1 9.05 28.23 -1.96
C MET A 1 7.85 28.36 -1.04
N THR A 2 6.67 28.72 -1.58
CA THR A 2 5.38 28.52 -0.88
C THR A 2 4.97 27.05 -1.03
N ILE A 3 4.02 26.56 -0.22
CA ILE A 3 3.53 25.18 -0.33
C ILE A 3 2.92 24.87 -1.72
N GLN A 4 2.26 25.86 -2.33
CA GLN A 4 1.74 25.73 -3.68
C GLN A 4 2.86 25.56 -4.72
N GLN A 5 3.94 26.32 -4.60
CA GLN A 5 5.11 26.19 -5.48
C GLN A 5 5.82 24.86 -5.26
N ALA A 6 5.96 24.40 -4.00
CA ALA A 6 6.54 23.09 -3.70
C ALA A 6 5.71 21.95 -4.32
N ASN A 7 4.38 22.01 -4.20
CA ASN A 7 3.50 21.01 -4.82
C ASN A 7 3.60 21.04 -6.35
N GLN A 8 3.70 22.22 -6.97
CA GLN A 8 3.91 22.35 -8.42
C GLN A 8 5.27 21.82 -8.85
N TYR A 9 6.32 22.06 -8.06
CA TYR A 9 7.65 21.51 -8.30
C TYR A 9 7.61 19.97 -8.38
N PHE A 10 7.09 19.30 -7.33
CA PHE A 10 7.00 17.84 -7.34
C PHE A 10 6.11 17.31 -8.47
N ALA A 11 4.97 17.96 -8.76
CA ALA A 11 4.07 17.55 -9.82
C ALA A 11 4.66 17.70 -11.24
N ALA A 12 5.67 18.55 -11.42
CA ALA A 12 6.34 18.76 -12.70
C ALA A 12 7.53 17.82 -12.93
N LEU A 13 7.95 17.05 -11.90
CA LEU A 13 9.09 16.14 -12.03
C LEU A 13 8.74 14.91 -12.90
N PRO A 14 9.67 14.47 -13.76
CA PRO A 14 9.46 13.33 -14.62
C PRO A 14 9.43 12.02 -13.82
N ASP A 15 8.73 11.03 -14.34
CA ASP A 15 8.93 9.65 -13.94
C ASP A 15 10.29 9.15 -14.46
N GLY A 16 10.96 8.29 -13.68
CA GLY A 16 12.25 7.75 -14.13
C GLY A 16 13.02 7.05 -13.02
N PHE A 17 14.23 6.62 -13.38
CA PHE A 17 15.18 6.03 -12.45
C PHE A 17 16.21 7.07 -12.04
N ALA A 18 16.52 7.14 -10.75
CA ALA A 18 17.61 7.96 -10.23
C ALA A 18 18.81 7.10 -9.88
N ASP A 19 20.01 7.69 -10.01
CA ASP A 19 21.21 7.11 -9.42
C ASP A 19 21.16 7.29 -7.89
N PRO A 20 21.12 6.19 -7.11
CA PRO A 20 21.05 6.29 -5.65
C PRO A 20 22.26 7.02 -5.04
N ALA A 21 23.44 6.95 -5.68
CA ALA A 21 24.64 7.63 -5.19
C ALA A 21 24.50 9.16 -5.31
N GLN A 22 23.93 9.64 -6.43
CA GLN A 22 23.63 11.07 -6.59
C GLN A 22 22.57 11.51 -5.57
N LEU A 23 21.51 10.72 -5.40
CA LEU A 23 20.47 11.02 -4.41
C LEU A 23 21.04 11.10 -2.99
N GLY A 24 21.88 10.14 -2.60
CA GLY A 24 22.53 10.10 -1.29
C GLY A 24 23.41 11.33 -1.02
N ALA A 25 24.07 11.87 -2.06
CA ALA A 25 24.89 13.08 -1.95
C ALA A 25 24.07 14.36 -1.71
N LEU A 26 22.77 14.36 -2.02
CA LEU A 26 21.87 15.50 -1.80
C LEU A 26 21.27 15.53 -0.39
N LEU A 27 21.38 14.44 0.37
CA LEU A 27 20.79 14.36 1.70
C LEU A 27 21.61 15.19 2.71
N PRO A 28 20.97 16.04 3.53
CA PRO A 28 21.65 16.84 4.52
C PRO A 28 22.29 15.98 5.63
N ALA A 29 23.25 16.57 6.34
CA ALA A 29 23.96 15.86 7.42
C ALA A 29 23.02 15.37 8.55
N SER A 30 21.89 16.04 8.78
CA SER A 30 20.89 15.62 9.76
C SER A 30 20.30 14.25 9.47
N VAL A 31 20.24 13.83 8.20
CA VAL A 31 19.73 12.52 7.77
C VAL A 31 20.66 11.38 8.19
N GLN A 32 21.95 11.65 8.39
CA GLN A 32 22.95 10.63 8.80
C GLN A 32 22.65 10.02 10.18
N GLN A 33 21.86 10.71 11.00
CA GLN A 33 21.46 10.26 12.33
C GLN A 33 20.16 9.46 12.33
N VAL A 34 19.45 9.43 11.20
CA VAL A 34 18.19 8.70 11.07
C VAL A 34 18.47 7.26 10.59
N GLN A 35 17.91 6.28 11.28
CA GLN A 35 17.88 4.91 10.78
C GLN A 35 16.60 4.69 9.98
N PHE A 36 16.69 3.93 8.90
CA PHE A 36 15.55 3.71 8.01
C PHE A 36 15.10 2.26 8.02
N VAL A 37 13.80 2.06 7.85
CA VAL A 37 13.20 0.77 7.49
C VAL A 37 12.57 0.94 6.11
N GLY A 38 13.19 0.36 5.08
CA GLY A 38 12.65 0.39 3.72
C GLY A 38 11.58 -0.69 3.53
N VAL A 39 10.46 -0.34 2.92
CA VAL A 39 9.35 -1.26 2.64
C VAL A 39 9.10 -1.32 1.14
N ALA A 40 9.46 -2.44 0.52
CA ALA A 40 9.27 -2.74 -0.91
C ALA A 40 8.19 -3.82 -1.13
N GLY A 41 7.84 -4.09 -2.39
CA GLY A 41 6.86 -5.10 -2.79
C GLY A 41 5.72 -4.53 -3.64
N THR A 42 4.78 -5.36 -4.09
CA THR A 42 3.67 -4.93 -4.95
C THR A 42 2.40 -4.61 -4.18
N ALA A 43 2.12 -5.29 -3.06
CA ALA A 43 0.93 -5.09 -2.24
C ALA A 43 1.27 -5.11 -0.75
N GLY A 44 0.56 -4.30 0.07
CA GLY A 44 0.68 -4.31 1.53
C GLY A 44 1.69 -3.31 2.11
N LYS A 45 2.50 -2.61 1.30
CA LYS A 45 3.52 -1.65 1.78
C LYS A 45 2.97 -0.66 2.81
N THR A 46 1.93 0.07 2.45
CA THR A 46 1.32 1.09 3.32
C THR A 46 0.77 0.49 4.63
N ALA A 47 0.20 -0.72 4.57
CA ALA A 47 -0.31 -1.40 5.77
C ALA A 47 0.84 -1.75 6.72
N VAL A 48 1.89 -2.40 6.21
CA VAL A 48 3.08 -2.77 7.01
C VAL A 48 3.77 -1.52 7.57
N ALA A 49 3.98 -0.48 6.75
CA ALA A 49 4.60 0.76 7.20
C ALA A 49 3.81 1.44 8.32
N ARG A 50 2.48 1.48 8.21
CA ARG A 50 1.60 2.05 9.25
C ARG A 50 1.59 1.24 10.54
N LEU A 51 1.50 -0.10 10.42
CA LEU A 51 1.52 -1.00 11.58
C LEU A 51 2.84 -0.85 12.34
N LEU A 52 3.98 -0.94 11.64
CA LEU A 52 5.29 -0.76 12.27
C LEU A 52 5.43 0.64 12.90
N THR A 53 5.06 1.69 12.17
CA THR A 53 5.17 3.06 12.72
C THR A 53 4.33 3.23 13.98
N ALA A 54 3.14 2.61 14.06
CA ALA A 54 2.30 2.68 15.25
C ALA A 54 2.93 1.94 16.44
N ILE A 55 3.59 0.81 16.20
CA ILE A 55 4.37 0.10 17.23
C ILE A 55 5.50 1.01 17.77
N LEU A 56 6.25 1.64 16.86
CA LEU A 56 7.33 2.55 17.25
C LEU A 56 6.84 3.75 18.06
N GLN A 57 5.68 4.30 17.68
CA GLN A 57 5.04 5.41 18.39
C GLN A 57 4.50 4.98 19.77
N ALA A 58 3.96 3.77 19.90
CA ALA A 58 3.51 3.23 21.19
C ALA A 58 4.69 3.11 22.18
N GLN A 59 5.89 2.79 21.68
CA GLN A 59 7.12 2.79 22.48
C GLN A 59 7.66 4.21 22.76
N GLY A 60 7.11 5.26 22.14
CA GLY A 60 7.63 6.61 22.28
C GLY A 60 8.89 6.89 21.44
N ILE A 61 9.20 6.00 20.47
CA ILE A 61 10.27 6.26 19.50
C ILE A 61 9.79 7.36 18.54
N ARG A 62 10.60 8.42 18.40
CA ARG A 62 10.31 9.49 17.44
C ARG A 62 10.47 8.97 16.01
N ALA A 63 9.37 8.44 15.49
CA ALA A 63 9.34 7.76 14.21
C ALA A 63 8.79 8.64 13.09
N GLY A 64 9.50 8.64 11.94
CA GLY A 64 9.02 9.16 10.68
C GLY A 64 8.31 8.09 9.85
N VAL A 65 7.37 8.49 9.00
CA VAL A 65 6.82 7.61 7.97
C VAL A 65 6.58 8.38 6.67
N TYR A 66 6.98 7.77 5.55
CA TYR A 66 6.67 8.23 4.21
C TYR A 66 5.89 7.15 3.46
N HIS A 67 4.76 7.56 2.89
CA HIS A 67 3.93 6.73 2.03
C HIS A 67 3.99 7.22 0.58
N ALA A 68 4.15 6.30 -0.35
CA ALA A 68 3.90 6.58 -1.76
C ALA A 68 2.37 6.68 -1.99
N GLY A 69 1.91 7.58 -2.86
CA GLY A 69 0.48 7.72 -3.15
C GLY A 69 0.13 9.04 -3.83
N CYS A 70 -1.18 9.28 -4.03
CA CYS A 70 -1.72 10.44 -4.75
C CYS A 70 -2.08 11.63 -3.85
N GLU A 71 -2.07 11.45 -2.52
CA GLU A 71 -2.30 12.58 -1.59
C GLU A 71 -1.18 13.63 -1.72
N PRO A 72 -1.42 14.90 -1.37
CA PRO A 72 -0.35 15.90 -1.31
C PRO A 72 0.84 15.42 -0.47
N LEU A 73 2.06 15.68 -0.90
CA LEU A 73 3.28 15.13 -0.28
C LEU A 73 3.37 15.46 1.22
N ALA A 74 2.93 16.64 1.64
CA ALA A 74 2.87 17.04 3.05
C ALA A 74 1.99 16.10 3.91
N ALA A 75 0.96 15.49 3.34
CA ALA A 75 0.09 14.54 4.05
C ALA A 75 0.71 13.13 4.12
N ARG A 76 1.56 12.80 3.14
CA ARG A 76 2.23 11.49 3.01
C ARG A 76 3.51 11.37 3.83
N ILE A 77 4.12 12.50 4.23
CA ILE A 77 5.27 12.55 5.12
C ILE A 77 4.78 12.92 6.52
N ARG A 78 5.02 12.05 7.48
CA ARG A 78 4.61 12.29 8.87
C ARG A 78 5.81 12.07 9.79
N ALA A 79 5.98 12.95 10.76
CA ALA A 79 6.96 12.82 11.82
C ALA A 79 6.22 12.76 13.16
N ASP A 80 6.54 11.80 13.99
CA ASP A 80 5.93 11.61 15.30
C ASP A 80 4.37 11.62 15.26
N GLY A 81 3.81 10.88 14.29
CA GLY A 81 2.36 10.74 14.11
C GLY A 81 1.64 11.94 13.47
N LYS A 82 2.31 13.07 13.23
CA LYS A 82 1.72 14.28 12.64
C LYS A 82 2.25 14.50 11.22
N PRO A 83 1.45 15.05 10.29
CA PRO A 83 1.97 15.56 9.03
C PRO A 83 3.13 16.53 9.30
N VAL A 84 4.14 16.51 8.44
CA VAL A 84 5.25 17.47 8.56
C VAL A 84 4.76 18.89 8.32
N ASP A 85 5.44 19.84 8.95
CA ASP A 85 5.18 21.26 8.74
C ASP A 85 5.38 21.62 7.26
N GLU A 86 4.43 22.34 6.68
CA GLU A 86 4.52 22.81 5.29
C GLU A 86 5.79 23.66 5.05
N ALA A 87 6.20 24.48 6.02
CA ALA A 87 7.42 25.24 5.92
C ALA A 87 8.67 24.33 5.85
N LEU A 88 8.66 23.19 6.52
CA LEU A 88 9.73 22.21 6.45
C LEU A 88 9.77 21.54 5.07
N LEU A 89 8.63 21.16 4.53
CA LEU A 89 8.54 20.61 3.16
C LEU A 89 8.99 21.66 2.12
N CYS A 90 8.62 22.93 2.29
CA CYS A 90 9.08 24.00 1.39
C CYS A 90 10.61 24.14 1.41
N ARG A 91 11.26 24.05 2.58
CA ARG A 91 12.74 24.05 2.67
C ARG A 91 13.37 22.85 1.97
N ALA A 92 12.78 21.66 2.13
CA ALA A 92 13.22 20.46 1.42
C ALA A 92 13.12 20.66 -0.10
N ALA A 93 11.98 21.19 -0.58
CA ALA A 93 11.77 21.47 -2.00
C ALA A 93 12.75 22.52 -2.54
N ASP A 94 13.03 23.61 -1.78
CA ASP A 94 14.04 24.60 -2.15
C ASP A 94 15.44 23.98 -2.29
N ALA A 95 15.81 23.11 -1.37
CA ALA A 95 17.11 22.43 -1.41
C ALA A 95 17.23 21.51 -2.64
N LEU A 96 16.17 20.79 -2.98
CA LEU A 96 16.16 19.85 -4.12
C LEU A 96 16.08 20.57 -5.48
N ALA A 97 15.32 21.65 -5.57
CA ALA A 97 15.18 22.42 -6.81
C ALA A 97 16.48 23.09 -7.30
N ALA A 98 17.49 23.18 -6.44
CA ALA A 98 18.83 23.64 -6.84
C ALA A 98 19.61 22.59 -7.64
N HIS A 99 19.12 21.36 -7.73
CA HIS A 99 19.74 20.24 -8.44
C HIS A 99 18.89 19.85 -9.64
N GLU A 100 19.54 19.59 -10.78
CA GLU A 100 18.87 19.29 -12.03
C GLU A 100 18.22 17.90 -12.00
N GLU A 101 16.97 17.84 -12.46
CA GLU A 101 16.23 16.67 -12.96
C GLU A 101 16.24 15.37 -12.10
N LEU A 102 15.82 15.50 -10.85
CA LEU A 102 15.51 14.31 -10.07
C LEU A 102 14.16 13.71 -10.54
N PRO A 103 14.07 12.38 -10.76
CA PRO A 103 12.79 11.73 -10.93
C PRO A 103 11.89 11.89 -9.70
N LEU A 104 10.57 11.96 -9.90
CA LEU A 104 9.58 12.23 -8.86
C LEU A 104 9.77 11.38 -7.61
N GLN A 105 9.90 10.05 -7.76
CA GLN A 105 10.02 9.14 -6.61
C GLN A 105 11.29 9.38 -5.79
N ALA A 106 12.40 9.72 -6.46
CA ALA A 106 13.65 10.04 -5.81
C ALA A 106 13.57 11.38 -5.06
N ALA A 107 12.97 12.39 -5.68
CA ALA A 107 12.78 13.70 -5.07
C ALA A 107 11.84 13.63 -3.85
N GLU A 108 10.75 12.86 -3.93
CA GLU A 108 9.85 12.65 -2.79
C GLU A 108 10.55 11.92 -1.63
N LEU A 109 11.36 10.88 -1.91
CA LEU A 109 12.14 10.18 -0.90
C LEU A 109 13.17 11.10 -0.26
N ALA A 110 13.88 11.91 -1.05
CA ALA A 110 14.85 12.89 -0.53
C ALA A 110 14.18 13.95 0.34
N ALA A 111 13.02 14.46 -0.08
CA ALA A 111 12.24 15.42 0.72
C ALA A 111 11.76 14.79 2.04
N ALA A 112 11.31 13.54 2.01
CA ALA A 112 10.92 12.81 3.21
C ALA A 112 12.10 12.60 4.16
N ALA A 113 13.24 12.14 3.65
CA ALA A 113 14.46 11.98 4.44
C ALA A 113 14.94 13.28 5.05
N TYR A 114 14.93 14.38 4.26
CA TYR A 114 15.23 15.73 4.74
C TYR A 114 14.32 16.11 5.92
N CYS A 115 13.02 15.94 5.75
CA CYS A 115 12.04 16.26 6.80
C CYS A 115 12.26 15.43 8.07
N PHE A 116 12.61 14.15 7.96
CA PHE A 116 12.89 13.29 9.12
C PHE A 116 14.14 13.72 9.86
N GLY A 117 15.21 14.04 9.13
CA GLY A 117 16.45 14.57 9.74
C GLY A 117 16.20 15.86 10.52
N GLU A 118 15.55 16.84 9.90
CA GLU A 118 15.25 18.13 10.51
C GLU A 118 14.22 18.05 11.65
N ALA A 119 13.26 17.10 11.57
CA ALA A 119 12.33 16.83 12.66
C ALA A 119 12.97 16.05 13.82
N GLY A 120 14.23 15.61 13.70
CA GLY A 120 14.95 14.83 14.71
C GLY A 120 14.34 13.45 14.93
N CYS A 121 13.85 12.79 13.87
CA CYS A 121 13.42 11.40 13.94
C CYS A 121 14.63 10.50 14.20
N THR A 122 14.46 9.51 15.07
CA THR A 122 15.48 8.49 15.35
C THR A 122 15.41 7.35 14.32
N LEU A 123 14.19 7.05 13.89
CA LEU A 123 13.89 5.99 12.93
C LEU A 123 12.81 6.47 11.95
N ALA A 124 12.91 6.04 10.68
CA ALA A 124 11.89 6.36 9.68
C ALA A 124 11.54 5.13 8.84
N VAL A 125 10.24 4.88 8.68
CA VAL A 125 9.71 3.83 7.82
C VAL A 125 9.36 4.45 6.48
N VAL A 126 9.96 3.96 5.39
CA VAL A 126 9.79 4.55 4.06
C VAL A 126 9.30 3.52 3.05
N GLU A 127 8.21 3.82 2.37
CA GLU A 127 7.78 3.04 1.23
C GLU A 127 8.70 3.32 0.04
N LEU A 128 9.16 2.26 -0.59
CA LEU A 128 10.06 2.30 -1.74
C LEU A 128 9.36 1.66 -2.95
N PRO A 129 8.67 2.44 -3.79
CA PRO A 129 8.16 1.95 -5.07
C PRO A 129 9.31 1.46 -5.97
N ASP A 130 10.42 2.19 -5.98
CA ASP A 130 11.72 1.74 -6.50
C ASP A 130 12.63 1.35 -5.32
N ALA A 131 12.76 0.04 -5.10
CA ALA A 131 13.59 -0.49 -4.01
C ALA A 131 15.10 -0.21 -4.19
N GLY A 132 15.56 0.07 -5.40
CA GLY A 132 16.93 0.47 -5.69
C GLY A 132 17.35 1.75 -4.97
N LEU A 133 16.40 2.66 -4.72
CA LEU A 133 16.62 3.90 -3.96
C LEU A 133 16.99 3.69 -2.49
N ALA A 134 16.78 2.48 -1.96
CA ALA A 134 17.21 2.12 -0.61
C ALA A 134 18.69 2.43 -0.36
N SER A 135 19.54 2.24 -1.36
CA SER A 135 20.99 2.46 -1.24
C SER A 135 21.40 3.94 -1.10
N ALA A 136 20.50 4.87 -1.40
CA ALA A 136 20.70 6.30 -1.14
C ALA A 136 20.60 6.66 0.35
N LEU A 137 19.87 5.87 1.15
CA LEU A 137 19.64 6.14 2.56
C LEU A 137 20.84 5.67 3.41
N PRO A 138 21.27 6.46 4.42
CA PRO A 138 22.55 6.19 5.08
C PRO A 138 22.57 4.90 5.92
N GLN A 139 21.54 4.63 6.68
CA GLN A 139 21.46 3.48 7.60
C GLN A 139 20.13 2.76 7.45
N MET A 140 20.17 1.48 7.11
CA MET A 140 18.97 0.64 6.99
C MET A 140 19.22 -0.74 7.62
N PRO A 141 19.14 -0.84 8.97
CA PRO A 141 19.42 -2.09 9.68
C PRO A 141 18.35 -3.16 9.46
N VAL A 142 17.14 -2.74 9.12
CA VAL A 142 15.99 -3.62 8.88
C VAL A 142 15.26 -3.15 7.62
N CYS A 143 14.74 -4.08 6.84
CA CYS A 143 13.91 -3.80 5.67
C CYS A 143 12.78 -4.82 5.50
N ALA A 144 11.85 -4.55 4.62
CA ALA A 144 10.70 -5.41 4.34
C ALA A 144 10.47 -5.60 2.85
N VAL A 145 10.13 -6.84 2.46
CA VAL A 145 9.56 -7.14 1.15
C VAL A 145 8.15 -7.70 1.36
N THR A 146 7.14 -6.87 1.19
CA THR A 146 5.73 -7.26 1.30
C THR A 146 5.33 -8.19 0.15
N ALA A 147 4.07 -8.59 0.08
CA ALA A 147 3.62 -9.51 -0.96
C ALA A 147 4.04 -9.04 -2.36
N VAL A 148 4.67 -9.94 -3.13
CA VAL A 148 5.07 -9.72 -4.52
C VAL A 148 4.22 -10.60 -5.42
N GLY A 149 3.55 -9.97 -6.36
CA GLY A 149 2.74 -10.64 -7.36
C GLY A 149 2.53 -9.74 -8.57
N PRO A 150 1.76 -10.17 -9.58
CA PRO A 150 1.54 -9.43 -10.80
C PRO A 150 1.10 -7.99 -10.52
N ASP A 151 1.82 -7.04 -11.08
CA ASP A 151 1.57 -5.60 -10.93
C ASP A 151 0.65 -5.03 -12.01
N GLY A 152 0.16 -5.89 -12.92
CA GLY A 152 -0.64 -5.50 -14.06
C GLY A 152 0.20 -5.11 -15.28
N VAL A 153 1.49 -4.90 -15.10
CA VAL A 153 2.47 -4.68 -16.18
C VAL A 153 3.09 -6.04 -16.54
N SER A 154 3.48 -6.26 -17.80
CA SER A 154 3.99 -7.55 -18.33
C SER A 154 5.33 -8.01 -17.73
N ARG A 155 5.53 -7.84 -16.42
CA ARG A 155 6.74 -8.31 -15.73
C ARG A 155 6.48 -9.66 -15.10
N SER A 156 7.46 -10.58 -15.21
CA SER A 156 7.38 -11.84 -14.47
C SER A 156 7.51 -11.59 -12.97
N VAL A 157 6.91 -12.48 -12.17
CA VAL A 157 6.98 -12.38 -10.70
C VAL A 157 8.43 -12.46 -10.17
N GLU A 158 9.30 -13.21 -10.87
CA GLU A 158 10.74 -13.27 -10.57
C GLU A 158 11.42 -11.92 -10.79
N ARG A 159 11.06 -11.22 -11.87
CA ARG A 159 11.58 -9.87 -12.14
C ARG A 159 11.13 -8.88 -11.08
N LEU A 160 9.87 -8.95 -10.65
CA LEU A 160 9.33 -8.12 -9.57
C LEU A 160 10.01 -8.44 -8.22
N ALA A 161 10.27 -9.73 -7.96
CA ALA A 161 11.00 -10.16 -6.77
C ALA A 161 12.43 -9.61 -6.76
N ALA A 162 13.14 -9.71 -7.90
CA ALA A 162 14.50 -9.18 -8.04
C ALA A 162 14.54 -7.65 -7.84
N LEU A 163 13.54 -6.92 -8.36
CA LEU A 163 13.42 -5.48 -8.12
C LEU A 163 13.16 -5.18 -6.63
N ALA A 164 12.21 -5.87 -5.99
CA ALA A 164 11.88 -5.67 -4.58
C ALA A 164 13.07 -6.02 -3.66
N ALA A 165 13.89 -7.01 -4.02
CA ALA A 165 15.09 -7.39 -3.28
C ALA A 165 16.14 -6.28 -3.24
N GLY A 166 16.05 -5.27 -4.10
CA GLY A 166 16.93 -4.08 -4.08
C GLY A 166 16.89 -3.32 -2.75
N VAL A 167 15.88 -3.56 -1.89
CA VAL A 167 15.82 -2.99 -0.54
C VAL A 167 16.85 -3.64 0.42
N MET A 168 17.31 -4.85 0.14
CA MET A 168 18.22 -5.60 1.01
C MET A 168 19.62 -4.98 1.02
N ARG A 169 20.22 -4.90 2.19
CA ARG A 169 21.56 -4.34 2.39
C ARG A 169 22.42 -5.29 3.22
N LYS A 170 23.74 -5.18 3.03
CA LYS A 170 24.71 -5.98 3.79
C LYS A 170 24.51 -5.81 5.30
N GLY A 171 24.36 -6.93 5.99
CA GLY A 171 24.16 -6.98 7.44
C GLY A 171 22.80 -6.51 7.92
N SER A 172 21.84 -6.23 7.01
CA SER A 172 20.46 -5.94 7.40
C SER A 172 19.66 -7.22 7.69
N ILE A 173 18.50 -7.06 8.34
CA ILE A 173 17.50 -8.11 8.46
C ILE A 173 16.32 -7.72 7.54
N CYS A 174 15.99 -8.60 6.61
CA CYS A 174 14.84 -8.42 5.71
C CYS A 174 13.69 -9.33 6.16
N VAL A 175 12.54 -8.75 6.47
CA VAL A 175 11.31 -9.51 6.71
C VAL A 175 10.49 -9.57 5.43
N THR A 176 10.07 -10.77 4.99
CA THR A 176 9.21 -10.90 3.82
C THR A 176 7.81 -11.40 4.18
N ALA A 177 6.85 -11.27 3.26
CA ALA A 177 5.50 -11.74 3.49
C ALA A 177 5.46 -13.27 3.71
N PRO A 178 4.58 -13.77 4.61
CA PRO A 178 4.54 -15.19 4.97
C PRO A 178 4.12 -16.10 3.81
N GLU A 179 3.23 -15.62 2.92
CA GLU A 179 2.67 -16.41 1.82
C GLU A 179 3.23 -15.95 0.45
N GLN A 180 4.55 -15.78 0.35
CA GLN A 180 5.18 -15.47 -0.94
C GLN A 180 5.07 -16.65 -1.92
N PRO A 181 4.82 -16.39 -3.22
CA PRO A 181 4.96 -17.42 -4.24
C PRO A 181 6.35 -18.06 -4.20
N LYS A 182 6.46 -19.38 -4.45
CA LYS A 182 7.76 -20.10 -4.38
C LYS A 182 8.84 -19.47 -5.25
N ALA A 183 8.49 -19.01 -6.46
CA ALA A 183 9.42 -18.34 -7.35
C ALA A 183 9.96 -17.04 -6.74
N VAL A 184 9.08 -16.24 -6.11
CA VAL A 184 9.46 -15.01 -5.41
C VAL A 184 10.37 -15.32 -4.23
N LEU A 185 10.00 -16.27 -3.37
CA LEU A 185 10.80 -16.63 -2.21
C LEU A 185 12.20 -17.13 -2.61
N SER A 186 12.30 -17.92 -3.68
CA SER A 186 13.59 -18.37 -4.21
C SER A 186 14.49 -17.22 -4.63
N GLU A 187 13.95 -16.22 -5.34
CA GLU A 187 14.70 -15.01 -5.72
C GLU A 187 15.15 -14.19 -4.51
N LEU A 188 14.28 -14.04 -3.50
CA LEU A 188 14.61 -13.31 -2.27
C LEU A 188 15.71 -14.02 -1.47
N ILE A 189 15.68 -15.35 -1.37
CA ILE A 189 16.74 -16.15 -0.71
C ILE A 189 18.09 -15.94 -1.42
N VAL A 190 18.09 -16.01 -2.76
CA VAL A 190 19.31 -15.80 -3.55
C VAL A 190 19.85 -14.38 -3.37
N ALA A 191 18.97 -13.37 -3.38
CA ALA A 191 19.36 -11.99 -3.19
C ALA A 191 19.92 -11.74 -1.78
N ALA A 192 19.27 -12.27 -0.75
CA ALA A 192 19.71 -12.16 0.63
C ALA A 192 21.10 -12.77 0.84
N GLY A 193 21.35 -13.96 0.27
CA GLY A 193 22.65 -14.60 0.34
C GLY A 193 23.75 -13.82 -0.39
N LYS A 194 23.43 -13.16 -1.53
CA LYS A 194 24.40 -12.35 -2.28
C LYS A 194 24.83 -11.09 -1.54
N CYS A 195 23.94 -10.47 -0.76
CA CYS A 195 24.26 -9.23 -0.04
C CYS A 195 24.53 -9.42 1.45
N ASP A 196 24.65 -10.66 1.93
CA ASP A 196 24.84 -10.96 3.35
C ASP A 196 23.75 -10.32 4.23
N CYS A 197 22.49 -10.47 3.79
CA CYS A 197 21.29 -10.03 4.48
C CYS A 197 20.59 -11.24 5.10
N GLU A 198 20.17 -11.16 6.35
CA GLU A 198 19.35 -12.20 6.96
C GLU A 198 17.92 -12.09 6.45
N LEU A 199 17.32 -13.19 5.96
CA LEU A 199 15.92 -13.23 5.53
C LEU A 199 15.05 -13.91 6.59
N VAL A 200 14.05 -13.18 7.08
CA VAL A 200 13.04 -13.67 8.02
C VAL A 200 11.72 -13.83 7.29
N VAL A 201 11.11 -15.00 7.41
CA VAL A 201 9.79 -15.32 6.85
C VAL A 201 8.88 -15.69 8.01
N PRO A 202 7.83 -14.91 8.32
CA PRO A 202 6.86 -15.32 9.33
C PRO A 202 6.22 -16.66 8.96
N ASP A 203 6.11 -17.59 9.90
CA ASP A 203 5.49 -18.90 9.62
C ASP A 203 3.98 -18.72 9.41
N PRO A 204 3.43 -19.10 8.25
CA PRO A 204 1.99 -19.03 8.00
C PRO A 204 1.14 -19.88 8.96
N GLU A 205 1.71 -20.95 9.55
CA GLU A 205 1.03 -21.83 10.50
C GLU A 205 0.85 -21.15 11.87
N ASP A 206 1.72 -20.20 12.21
CA ASP A 206 1.62 -19.39 13.42
C ASP A 206 0.65 -18.21 13.29
N ILE A 207 0.10 -17.97 12.10
CA ILE A 207 -0.84 -16.88 11.84
C ILE A 207 -2.28 -17.37 11.92
N THR A 208 -2.97 -17.06 13.00
CA THR A 208 -4.40 -17.34 13.15
C THR A 208 -5.22 -16.10 12.86
N PHE A 209 -5.98 -16.12 11.78
CA PHE A 209 -6.95 -15.08 11.46
C PHE A 209 -8.29 -15.42 12.08
N LEU A 210 -8.72 -14.58 13.02
CA LEU A 210 -9.98 -14.71 13.72
C LEU A 210 -10.94 -13.63 13.20
N GLU A 211 -12.02 -14.04 12.54
CA GLU A 211 -13.09 -13.13 12.19
C GLU A 211 -13.91 -12.82 13.45
N ALA A 212 -13.83 -11.58 13.94
CA ALA A 212 -14.50 -11.20 15.19
C ALA A 212 -15.96 -10.82 14.96
N GLU A 213 -16.21 -9.99 13.94
CA GLU A 213 -17.54 -9.48 13.56
C GLU A 213 -17.53 -9.04 12.10
N LYS A 214 -18.71 -8.67 11.58
CA LYS A 214 -18.84 -8.10 10.25
C LYS A 214 -17.97 -6.85 10.11
N PHE A 215 -16.99 -6.89 9.19
CA PHE A 215 -15.99 -5.83 8.98
C PHE A 215 -15.05 -5.55 10.17
N ALA A 216 -14.81 -6.53 11.02
CA ALA A 216 -13.75 -6.51 12.02
C ALA A 216 -12.86 -7.75 11.84
N SER A 217 -11.57 -7.58 12.05
CA SER A 217 -10.59 -8.67 12.02
C SER A 217 -9.86 -8.75 13.36
N LYS A 218 -9.49 -9.94 13.75
CA LYS A 218 -8.60 -10.21 14.87
C LYS A 218 -7.54 -11.18 14.41
N VAL A 219 -6.31 -10.97 14.79
CA VAL A 219 -5.19 -11.86 14.48
C VAL A 219 -4.53 -12.32 15.76
N ASP A 220 -4.05 -13.55 15.74
CA ASP A 220 -3.05 -14.05 16.66
C ASP A 220 -1.82 -14.45 15.85
N TYR A 221 -0.64 -13.98 16.26
CA TYR A 221 0.64 -14.36 15.71
C TYR A 221 1.66 -14.48 16.85
N GLY A 222 2.18 -15.68 17.07
CA GLY A 222 3.18 -15.92 18.10
C GLY A 222 2.78 -15.49 19.52
N GLY A 223 1.46 -15.48 19.82
CA GLY A 223 0.89 -15.02 21.09
C GLY A 223 0.48 -13.53 21.10
N TYR A 224 0.78 -12.77 20.07
CA TYR A 224 0.29 -11.38 19.91
C TYR A 224 -1.14 -11.40 19.36
N THR A 225 -2.13 -11.39 20.23
CA THR A 225 -3.55 -11.40 19.85
C THR A 225 -4.11 -9.98 19.84
N VAL A 226 -4.41 -9.44 18.66
CA VAL A 226 -4.88 -8.04 18.50
C VAL A 226 -6.06 -7.90 17.57
N PRO A 227 -6.98 -6.95 17.83
CA PRO A 227 -7.94 -6.49 16.83
C PRO A 227 -7.20 -5.69 15.75
N LEU A 228 -7.53 -5.93 14.48
CA LEU A 228 -6.98 -5.18 13.35
C LEU A 228 -8.03 -4.28 12.73
N ALA A 229 -7.62 -3.05 12.43
CA ALA A 229 -8.42 -2.14 11.64
C ALA A 229 -8.45 -2.50 10.14
N PHE A 230 -7.51 -3.32 9.68
CA PHE A 230 -7.46 -3.82 8.31
C PHE A 230 -8.27 -5.10 8.18
N LEU A 231 -8.99 -5.24 7.07
CA LEU A 231 -9.89 -6.36 6.85
C LEU A 231 -9.26 -7.41 5.93
N GLY A 232 -9.62 -8.67 6.19
CA GLY A 232 -9.22 -9.80 5.38
C GLY A 232 -7.94 -10.51 5.85
N ARG A 233 -7.77 -11.75 5.40
CA ARG A 233 -6.66 -12.62 5.80
C ARG A 233 -5.27 -12.02 5.51
N HIS A 234 -5.14 -11.26 4.42
CA HIS A 234 -3.90 -10.57 4.07
C HIS A 234 -3.47 -9.54 5.14
N ALA A 235 -4.43 -9.01 5.91
CA ALA A 235 -4.12 -8.10 7.02
C ALA A 235 -3.39 -8.82 8.16
N ALA A 236 -3.70 -10.10 8.39
CA ALA A 236 -2.99 -10.91 9.38
C ALA A 236 -1.52 -11.13 8.99
N GLY A 237 -1.25 -11.42 7.71
CA GLY A 237 0.12 -11.53 7.20
C GLY A 237 0.91 -10.21 7.32
N ASN A 238 0.27 -9.06 7.04
CA ASN A 238 0.89 -7.76 7.22
C ASN A 238 1.17 -7.45 8.70
N ALA A 239 0.29 -7.88 9.62
CA ALA A 239 0.50 -7.74 11.06
C ALA A 239 1.66 -8.62 11.55
N ALA A 240 1.73 -9.87 11.10
CA ALA A 240 2.86 -10.76 11.40
C ALA A 240 4.19 -10.16 10.92
N MET A 241 4.22 -9.59 9.69
CA MET A 241 5.39 -8.86 9.22
C MET A 241 5.76 -7.68 10.13
N ALA A 242 4.77 -6.90 10.60
CA ALA A 242 5.06 -5.76 11.48
C ALA A 242 5.61 -6.20 12.84
N VAL A 243 5.14 -7.33 13.39
CA VAL A 243 5.70 -7.95 14.60
C VAL A 243 7.15 -8.36 14.35
N GLU A 244 7.42 -9.12 13.27
CA GLU A 244 8.79 -9.55 12.95
C GLU A 244 9.75 -8.38 12.68
N LEU A 245 9.27 -7.29 12.07
CA LEU A 245 10.05 -6.06 11.88
C LEU A 245 10.39 -5.40 13.23
N ALA A 246 9.46 -5.37 14.17
CA ALA A 246 9.71 -4.86 15.52
C ALA A 246 10.73 -5.74 16.27
N LEU A 247 10.60 -7.06 16.19
CA LEU A 247 11.56 -8.01 16.76
C LEU A 247 12.94 -7.90 16.09
N ALA A 248 12.98 -7.71 14.76
CA ALA A 248 14.23 -7.47 14.03
C ALA A 248 14.89 -6.15 14.48
N LEU A 249 14.12 -5.10 14.75
CA LEU A 249 14.64 -3.85 15.32
C LEU A 249 15.18 -4.06 16.74
N CYS A 250 14.53 -4.88 17.59
CA CYS A 250 15.07 -5.24 18.90
C CYS A 250 16.45 -5.91 18.76
N ARG A 251 16.63 -6.81 17.80
CA ARG A 251 17.92 -7.45 17.50
C ARG A 251 18.98 -6.46 16.99
N LYS A 252 18.55 -5.31 16.50
CA LYS A 252 19.41 -4.18 16.08
C LYS A 252 19.61 -3.12 17.17
N GLY A 253 19.13 -3.39 18.41
CA GLY A 253 19.41 -2.57 19.59
C GLY A 253 18.31 -1.56 19.94
N PHE A 254 17.15 -1.62 19.29
CA PHE A 254 15.99 -0.84 19.73
C PHE A 254 15.29 -1.56 20.87
N ASP A 255 14.79 -0.79 21.85
CA ASP A 255 13.99 -1.32 22.94
C ASP A 255 12.50 -1.20 22.56
N ILE A 256 11.86 -2.32 22.20
CA ILE A 256 10.45 -2.39 21.81
C ILE A 256 9.81 -3.54 22.58
N PRO A 257 9.19 -3.29 23.74
CA PRO A 257 8.55 -4.32 24.54
C PRO A 257 7.26 -4.84 23.89
N ASP A 258 6.83 -6.04 24.32
CA ASP A 258 5.63 -6.71 23.79
C ASP A 258 4.37 -5.85 23.92
N GLU A 259 4.23 -5.09 25.00
CA GLU A 259 3.12 -4.17 25.22
C GLU A 259 3.06 -3.09 24.13
N ALA A 260 4.21 -2.55 23.68
CA ALA A 260 4.25 -1.56 22.60
C ALA A 260 3.86 -2.17 21.27
N ILE A 261 4.18 -3.45 21.03
CA ILE A 261 3.74 -4.19 19.83
C ILE A 261 2.21 -4.32 19.84
N LEU A 262 1.63 -4.79 20.94
CA LEU A 262 0.18 -4.98 21.10
C LEU A 262 -0.58 -3.66 20.97
N ASP A 263 -0.16 -2.63 21.69
CA ASP A 263 -0.80 -1.32 21.73
C ASP A 263 -0.69 -0.63 20.35
N GLY A 264 0.47 -0.72 19.72
CA GLY A 264 0.70 -0.14 18.41
C GLY A 264 -0.18 -0.78 17.32
N LEU A 265 -0.24 -2.10 17.27
CA LEU A 265 -1.10 -2.81 16.32
C LEU A 265 -2.58 -2.47 16.53
N ALA A 266 -3.06 -2.40 17.77
CA ALA A 266 -4.44 -2.07 18.10
C ALA A 266 -4.80 -0.60 17.81
N ALA A 267 -3.83 0.32 17.87
CA ALA A 267 -4.04 1.76 17.67
C ALA A 267 -4.22 2.16 16.19
N VAL A 268 -3.82 1.31 15.24
CA VAL A 268 -3.85 1.66 13.81
C VAL A 268 -5.27 1.84 13.31
N LYS A 269 -5.53 2.97 12.65
CA LYS A 269 -6.79 3.23 11.95
C LYS A 269 -6.63 2.98 10.46
N ASN A 270 -7.52 2.17 9.90
CA ASN A 270 -7.55 1.95 8.45
C ASN A 270 -8.01 3.20 7.71
N ARG A 271 -7.18 3.70 6.79
CA ARG A 271 -7.50 4.85 5.95
C ARG A 271 -7.41 4.57 4.45
N SER A 272 -6.88 3.41 4.02
CA SER A 272 -6.49 3.19 2.63
C SER A 272 -6.99 1.91 1.98
N SER A 273 -7.41 0.89 2.74
CA SER A 273 -7.93 -0.36 2.14
C SER A 273 -9.22 -0.79 2.83
N ILE A 274 -10.22 -1.16 2.03
CA ILE A 274 -11.55 -1.64 2.48
C ILE A 274 -12.12 -0.76 3.60
N ARG A 275 -12.17 0.56 3.34
CA ARG A 275 -12.65 1.54 4.31
C ARG A 275 -14.17 1.58 4.29
N VAL A 276 -14.81 1.14 5.35
CA VAL A 276 -16.26 1.26 5.54
C VAL A 276 -16.58 2.69 5.98
N ILE A 277 -17.27 3.46 5.12
CA ILE A 277 -17.69 4.84 5.38
C ILE A 277 -19.04 4.85 6.07
N SER A 278 -19.96 3.98 5.64
CA SER A 278 -21.29 3.82 6.19
C SER A 278 -21.68 2.35 6.21
N GLN A 279 -22.46 1.97 7.20
CA GLN A 279 -22.99 0.61 7.29
C GLN A 279 -24.44 0.50 6.78
N ARG A 280 -25.15 1.63 6.68
CA ARG A 280 -26.56 1.66 6.22
C ARG A 280 -26.87 2.96 5.47
N PRO A 281 -26.90 2.94 4.12
CA PRO A 281 -26.45 1.84 3.26
C PRO A 281 -24.95 1.55 3.44
N LEU A 282 -24.53 0.33 3.13
CA LEU A 282 -23.12 -0.04 3.19
C LEU A 282 -22.33 0.72 2.12
N VAL A 283 -21.33 1.50 2.51
CA VAL A 283 -20.44 2.21 1.58
C VAL A 283 -19.01 1.86 1.91
N ILE A 284 -18.32 1.32 0.91
CA ILE A 284 -16.92 0.88 1.02
C ILE A 284 -16.09 1.64 -0.01
N LEU A 285 -14.94 2.16 0.44
CA LEU A 285 -13.91 2.72 -0.43
C LEU A 285 -12.67 1.85 -0.35
N ASP A 286 -12.07 1.57 -1.50
CA ASP A 286 -10.82 0.81 -1.59
C ASP A 286 -9.97 1.31 -2.75
N ALA A 287 -8.67 1.41 -2.55
CA ALA A 287 -7.71 1.86 -3.57
C ALA A 287 -7.20 0.71 -4.45
N CYS A 288 -7.85 -0.47 -4.44
CA CYS A 288 -7.39 -1.63 -5.19
C CYS A 288 -7.37 -1.37 -6.69
N ARG A 289 -6.26 -1.75 -7.32
CA ARG A 289 -6.01 -1.58 -8.76
C ARG A 289 -5.34 -2.78 -9.42
N THR A 290 -4.88 -3.74 -8.61
CA THR A 290 -4.24 -4.96 -9.12
C THR A 290 -5.15 -6.17 -8.94
N PRO A 291 -4.98 -7.24 -9.74
CA PRO A 291 -5.77 -8.47 -9.60
C PRO A 291 -5.72 -9.08 -8.21
N GLN A 292 -4.56 -9.02 -7.54
CA GLN A 292 -4.40 -9.52 -6.16
C GLN A 292 -5.24 -8.72 -5.16
N GLN A 293 -5.22 -7.39 -5.27
CA GLN A 293 -6.00 -6.52 -4.39
C GLN A 293 -7.51 -6.69 -4.64
N ALA A 294 -7.93 -6.82 -5.91
CA ALA A 294 -9.32 -7.08 -6.29
C ALA A 294 -9.82 -8.42 -5.72
N SER A 295 -9.00 -9.48 -5.86
CA SER A 295 -9.30 -10.79 -5.27
C SER A 295 -9.43 -10.71 -3.74
N ALA A 296 -8.50 -10.03 -3.06
CA ALA A 296 -8.54 -9.85 -1.61
C ALA A 296 -9.80 -9.08 -1.16
N LEU A 297 -10.16 -8.00 -1.87
CA LEU A 297 -11.38 -7.22 -1.62
C LEU A 297 -12.62 -8.08 -1.77
N LEU A 298 -12.77 -8.83 -2.87
CA LEU A 298 -13.93 -9.67 -3.09
C LEU A 298 -14.07 -10.76 -2.02
N ARG A 299 -12.96 -11.37 -1.59
CA ARG A 299 -12.95 -12.34 -0.50
C ARG A 299 -13.51 -11.74 0.80
N VAL A 300 -13.13 -10.51 1.14
CA VAL A 300 -13.66 -9.81 2.32
C VAL A 300 -15.17 -9.55 2.17
N LEU A 301 -15.63 -9.09 1.00
CA LEU A 301 -17.05 -8.88 0.74
C LEU A 301 -17.85 -10.17 0.89
N ASN A 302 -17.30 -11.29 0.40
CA ASN A 302 -17.92 -12.60 0.50
C ASN A 302 -17.97 -13.14 1.93
N MET A 303 -16.87 -13.00 2.70
CA MET A 303 -16.83 -13.33 4.13
C MET A 303 -17.87 -12.53 4.90
N ALA A 304 -18.00 -11.24 4.61
CA ALA A 304 -19.03 -10.37 5.19
C ALA A 304 -20.44 -10.64 4.64
N LYS A 305 -20.60 -11.63 3.75
CA LYS A 305 -21.88 -12.00 3.10
C LYS A 305 -22.56 -10.82 2.41
N VAL A 306 -21.74 -9.92 1.85
CA VAL A 306 -22.25 -8.79 1.08
C VAL A 306 -22.81 -9.29 -0.25
N ARG A 307 -24.00 -8.82 -0.59
CA ARG A 307 -24.70 -9.15 -1.84
C ARG A 307 -25.47 -7.90 -2.30
N HIS A 308 -25.70 -7.81 -3.61
CA HIS A 308 -26.52 -6.76 -4.20
C HIS A 308 -26.02 -5.36 -3.92
N MET A 309 -24.82 -5.04 -4.38
CA MET A 309 -24.25 -3.70 -4.31
C MET A 309 -23.91 -3.18 -5.72
N SER A 310 -23.80 -1.86 -5.85
CA SER A 310 -23.21 -1.23 -7.03
C SER A 310 -21.71 -1.05 -6.80
N ALA A 311 -20.92 -1.13 -7.89
CA ALA A 311 -19.51 -0.75 -7.86
C ALA A 311 -19.25 0.45 -8.76
N ILE A 312 -18.43 1.39 -8.31
CA ILE A 312 -17.86 2.48 -9.10
C ILE A 312 -16.37 2.19 -9.23
N ILE A 313 -15.87 2.10 -10.46
CA ILE A 313 -14.49 1.72 -10.74
C ILE A 313 -13.80 2.84 -11.53
N GLY A 314 -12.72 3.37 -10.97
CA GLY A 314 -11.88 4.37 -11.61
C GLY A 314 -10.44 3.85 -11.76
N LEU A 315 -10.13 3.14 -12.86
CA LEU A 315 -8.77 2.70 -13.19
C LEU A 315 -8.01 3.79 -13.94
N ALA A 316 -6.71 3.92 -13.66
CA ALA A 316 -5.84 4.88 -14.31
C ALA A 316 -5.00 4.27 -15.46
N GLU A 317 -5.01 2.95 -15.61
CA GLU A 317 -4.19 2.21 -16.57
C GLU A 317 -5.03 1.12 -17.26
N GLU A 318 -4.74 0.84 -18.52
CA GLU A 318 -5.40 -0.21 -19.29
C GLU A 318 -4.73 -1.58 -19.09
N GLU A 319 -3.43 -1.56 -18.85
CA GLU A 319 -2.65 -2.77 -18.64
C GLU A 319 -3.09 -3.47 -17.33
N GLY A 320 -3.33 -4.77 -17.43
CA GLY A 320 -3.84 -5.56 -16.29
C GLY A 320 -5.33 -5.39 -15.98
N ALA A 321 -6.06 -4.51 -16.66
CA ALA A 321 -7.48 -4.25 -16.36
C ALA A 321 -8.37 -5.49 -16.53
N GLU A 322 -8.13 -6.32 -17.55
CA GLU A 322 -8.87 -7.57 -17.77
C GLU A 322 -8.69 -8.55 -16.58
N ALA A 323 -7.44 -8.71 -16.12
CA ALA A 323 -7.14 -9.53 -14.97
C ALA A 323 -7.72 -8.96 -13.66
N PHE A 324 -7.77 -7.63 -13.53
CA PHE A 324 -8.41 -6.95 -12.41
C PHE A 324 -9.93 -7.22 -12.39
N PHE A 325 -10.62 -7.04 -13.53
CA PHE A 325 -12.05 -7.30 -13.63
C PHE A 325 -12.38 -8.76 -13.37
N SER A 326 -11.61 -9.68 -13.94
CA SER A 326 -11.77 -11.12 -13.69
C SER A 326 -11.57 -11.48 -12.22
N ALA A 327 -10.57 -10.88 -11.55
CA ALA A 327 -10.34 -11.10 -10.13
C ALA A 327 -11.44 -10.48 -9.25
N LEU A 328 -11.98 -9.32 -9.65
CA LEU A 328 -13.11 -8.67 -8.95
C LEU A 328 -14.43 -9.42 -9.15
N GLU A 329 -14.59 -10.17 -10.24
CA GLU A 329 -15.73 -11.03 -10.51
C GLU A 329 -15.66 -12.35 -9.74
N THR A 330 -14.50 -13.03 -9.80
CA THR A 330 -14.34 -14.42 -9.36
C THR A 330 -13.72 -14.57 -7.97
N GLY A 331 -13.02 -13.56 -7.47
CA GLY A 331 -12.22 -13.64 -6.26
C GLY A 331 -10.90 -14.40 -6.43
N LEU A 332 -10.53 -14.73 -7.67
CA LEU A 332 -9.35 -15.51 -8.00
C LEU A 332 -8.34 -14.67 -8.79
N THR A 333 -7.07 -14.74 -8.43
CA THR A 333 -6.00 -14.18 -9.26
C THR A 333 -5.79 -15.00 -10.53
N PRO A 334 -5.13 -14.46 -11.58
CA PRO A 334 -4.84 -15.23 -12.80
C PRO A 334 -4.07 -16.53 -12.57
N GLU A 335 -3.18 -16.56 -11.57
CA GLU A 335 -2.45 -17.78 -11.19
C GLU A 335 -3.36 -18.82 -10.52
N GLU A 336 -4.28 -18.36 -9.67
CA GLU A 336 -5.26 -19.23 -9.01
C GLU A 336 -6.26 -19.81 -10.01
N GLN A 337 -6.65 -19.03 -11.03
CA GLN A 337 -7.56 -19.51 -12.08
C GLN A 337 -6.96 -20.61 -12.95
N LYS A 338 -5.62 -20.70 -13.04
CA LYS A 338 -4.90 -21.77 -13.77
C LYS A 338 -4.80 -23.08 -12.98
N LYS A 339 -5.02 -23.04 -11.66
CA LYS A 339 -5.02 -24.24 -10.81
C LYS A 339 -6.35 -24.99 -10.94
N ASP A 340 -6.30 -26.31 -10.71
CA ASP A 340 -7.50 -27.17 -10.84
C ASP A 340 -8.61 -26.69 -9.88
N LYS A 341 -9.78 -26.41 -10.47
CA LYS A 341 -10.96 -25.91 -9.76
C LYS A 341 -11.50 -26.89 -8.69
N SER A 342 -11.09 -28.14 -8.73
CA SER A 342 -11.54 -29.18 -7.78
C SER A 342 -11.00 -29.00 -6.36
N THR A 343 -9.93 -28.21 -6.18
CA THR A 343 -9.25 -28.00 -4.89
C THR A 343 -9.54 -26.63 -4.25
N MET A 344 -10.35 -25.80 -4.90
CA MET A 344 -10.64 -24.45 -4.39
C MET A 344 -11.97 -24.42 -3.63
N PRO A 345 -12.04 -23.71 -2.48
CA PRO A 345 -13.32 -23.40 -1.85
C PRO A 345 -14.18 -22.61 -2.84
N GLY A 346 -15.45 -22.99 -2.96
CA GLY A 346 -16.39 -22.63 -4.00
C GLY A 346 -16.25 -21.21 -4.52
N MET A 347 -16.28 -21.07 -5.85
CA MET A 347 -16.34 -19.78 -6.53
C MET A 347 -17.49 -18.97 -5.94
N SER A 348 -17.17 -17.81 -5.42
CA SER A 348 -18.18 -16.89 -4.90
C SER A 348 -18.78 -16.10 -6.07
N GLU A 349 -20.08 -15.98 -6.08
CA GLU A 349 -20.77 -15.09 -7.02
C GLU A 349 -20.37 -13.65 -6.76
N SER A 350 -20.18 -12.87 -7.84
CA SER A 350 -19.95 -11.44 -7.74
C SER A 350 -21.10 -10.76 -6.98
N PRO A 351 -20.82 -9.89 -6.00
CA PRO A 351 -21.85 -9.17 -5.27
C PRO A 351 -22.41 -7.96 -6.03
N PHE A 352 -21.93 -7.70 -7.25
CA PHE A 352 -22.23 -6.46 -7.97
C PHE A 352 -23.40 -6.65 -8.93
N ASP A 353 -24.50 -5.93 -8.67
CA ASP A 353 -25.65 -5.86 -9.57
C ASP A 353 -25.38 -4.94 -10.76
N LYS A 354 -24.59 -3.88 -10.55
CA LYS A 354 -24.23 -2.90 -11.57
C LYS A 354 -22.84 -2.29 -11.32
N VAL A 355 -22.13 -2.02 -12.39
CA VAL A 355 -20.78 -1.44 -12.35
C VAL A 355 -20.74 -0.15 -13.15
N TYR A 356 -20.21 0.92 -12.57
CA TYR A 356 -20.05 2.22 -13.19
C TYR A 356 -18.57 2.53 -13.36
N LEU A 357 -18.14 2.85 -14.57
CA LEU A 357 -16.78 3.28 -14.84
C LEU A 357 -16.73 4.81 -14.84
N VAL A 358 -15.75 5.36 -14.13
CA VAL A 358 -15.51 6.81 -14.04
C VAL A 358 -14.06 7.12 -14.40
N THR A 359 -13.84 8.31 -14.95
CA THR A 359 -12.49 8.79 -15.30
C THR A 359 -11.87 9.43 -14.07
N PRO A 360 -10.80 8.86 -13.49
CA PRO A 360 -10.08 9.49 -12.38
C PRO A 360 -9.43 10.81 -12.82
N ALA A 361 -9.16 11.69 -11.87
CA ALA A 361 -8.46 12.93 -12.12
C ALA A 361 -7.09 12.67 -12.80
N GLY A 362 -6.78 13.42 -13.85
CA GLY A 362 -5.54 13.29 -14.64
C GLY A 362 -5.52 12.15 -15.65
N VAL A 363 -6.60 11.41 -15.83
CA VAL A 363 -6.73 10.32 -16.81
C VAL A 363 -7.56 10.78 -18.01
N GLU A 364 -7.22 10.28 -19.21
CA GLU A 364 -7.99 10.56 -20.42
C GLU A 364 -9.30 9.76 -20.45
N GLU A 365 -10.43 10.41 -20.77
CA GLU A 365 -11.74 9.76 -20.89
C GLU A 365 -11.73 8.60 -21.91
N GLN A 366 -10.91 8.69 -22.94
CA GLN A 366 -10.80 7.67 -23.97
C GLN A 366 -10.29 6.33 -23.42
N LEU A 367 -9.43 6.37 -22.40
CA LEU A 367 -9.01 5.18 -21.65
C LEU A 367 -10.21 4.55 -20.92
N THR A 368 -10.99 5.35 -20.19
CA THR A 368 -12.16 4.85 -19.45
C THR A 368 -13.21 4.25 -20.37
N ARG A 369 -13.38 4.77 -21.58
CA ARG A 369 -14.26 4.17 -22.60
C ARG A 369 -13.78 2.76 -22.99
N ARG A 370 -12.48 2.57 -23.25
CA ARG A 370 -11.92 1.23 -23.54
C ARG A 370 -12.06 0.28 -22.36
N LEU A 371 -11.82 0.76 -21.14
CA LEU A 371 -12.00 0.01 -19.91
C LEU A 371 -13.45 -0.42 -19.70
N THR A 372 -14.41 0.45 -20.05
CA THR A 372 -15.83 0.12 -19.97
C THR A 372 -16.20 -1.04 -20.90
N GLU A 373 -15.69 -1.05 -22.12
CA GLU A 373 -15.93 -2.17 -23.05
C GLU A 373 -15.35 -3.49 -22.50
N LYS A 374 -14.17 -3.45 -21.88
CA LYS A 374 -13.62 -4.64 -21.19
C LYS A 374 -14.47 -5.07 -20.00
N ALA A 375 -14.89 -4.12 -19.16
CA ALA A 375 -15.71 -4.41 -17.99
C ALA A 375 -17.05 -5.09 -18.33
N LYS A 376 -17.63 -4.82 -19.50
CA LYS A 376 -18.89 -5.42 -19.97
C LYS A 376 -18.80 -6.93 -20.21
N TYR A 377 -17.60 -7.50 -20.36
CA TYR A 377 -17.43 -8.97 -20.43
C TYR A 377 -17.60 -9.65 -19.07
N HIS A 378 -17.49 -8.88 -17.98
CA HIS A 378 -17.52 -9.38 -16.60
C HIS A 378 -18.78 -8.92 -15.85
N PHE A 379 -19.32 -7.73 -16.18
CA PHE A 379 -20.36 -7.06 -15.41
C PHE A 379 -21.40 -6.36 -16.29
N ASP A 380 -22.59 -6.08 -15.75
CA ASP A 380 -23.48 -5.06 -16.30
C ASP A 380 -22.83 -3.68 -16.07
N ALA A 381 -21.98 -3.25 -17.01
CA ALA A 381 -21.11 -2.09 -16.86
C ALA A 381 -21.57 -0.91 -17.72
N GLN A 382 -21.48 0.30 -17.14
CA GLN A 382 -21.84 1.57 -17.78
C GLN A 382 -20.77 2.63 -17.53
N LEU A 383 -20.45 3.44 -18.57
CA LEU A 383 -19.62 4.63 -18.44
C LEU A 383 -20.45 5.77 -17.83
N CYS A 384 -19.87 6.48 -16.87
CA CYS A 384 -20.41 7.74 -16.31
C CYS A 384 -19.47 8.90 -16.62
N THR A 385 -20.04 10.09 -16.76
CA THR A 385 -19.29 11.32 -17.09
C THR A 385 -18.58 11.92 -15.89
N SER A 386 -19.05 11.57 -14.66
CA SER A 386 -18.47 12.02 -13.42
C SER A 386 -18.71 11.01 -12.29
N LEU A 387 -17.93 11.14 -11.22
CA LEU A 387 -18.12 10.37 -10.01
C LEU A 387 -19.47 10.70 -9.34
N ASP A 388 -19.89 11.96 -9.36
CA ASP A 388 -21.19 12.39 -8.82
C ASP A 388 -22.37 11.71 -9.53
N GLU A 389 -22.35 11.68 -10.86
CA GLU A 389 -23.33 10.94 -11.67
C GLU A 389 -23.36 9.45 -11.29
N ALA A 390 -22.18 8.82 -11.20
CA ALA A 390 -22.06 7.41 -10.85
C ALA A 390 -22.62 7.12 -9.44
N VAL A 391 -22.37 7.99 -8.45
CA VAL A 391 -22.93 7.87 -7.09
C VAL A 391 -24.44 8.01 -7.11
N GLN A 392 -24.99 8.98 -7.85
CA GLN A 392 -26.45 9.16 -7.98
C GLN A 392 -27.11 7.93 -8.61
N LEU A 393 -26.56 7.41 -9.69
CA LEU A 393 -27.06 6.21 -10.37
C LEU A 393 -26.93 4.97 -9.47
N ALA A 394 -25.83 4.82 -8.75
CA ALA A 394 -25.61 3.71 -7.83
C ALA A 394 -26.64 3.73 -6.69
N HIS A 395 -26.93 4.88 -6.11
CA HIS A 395 -27.97 5.03 -5.08
C HIS A 395 -29.40 4.80 -5.62
N ALA A 396 -29.67 5.16 -6.87
CA ALA A 396 -30.97 4.90 -7.49
C ALA A 396 -31.19 3.40 -7.76
N ASN A 397 -30.13 2.68 -8.16
CA ASN A 397 -30.23 1.27 -8.55
C ASN A 397 -30.06 0.28 -7.39
N THR A 398 -29.30 0.63 -6.36
CA THR A 398 -29.09 -0.28 -5.20
C THR A 398 -29.20 0.46 -3.87
N ARG A 399 -30.18 0.08 -3.07
CA ARG A 399 -30.32 0.56 -1.67
C ARG A 399 -29.43 -0.21 -0.68
N ARG A 400 -28.66 -1.21 -1.11
CA ARG A 400 -27.98 -2.17 -0.22
C ARG A 400 -26.51 -1.87 -0.01
N GLY A 401 -25.82 -1.34 -1.01
CA GLY A 401 -24.42 -0.99 -0.83
C GLY A 401 -23.76 -0.38 -2.07
N LEU A 402 -22.66 0.32 -1.81
CA LEU A 402 -21.80 0.96 -2.80
C LEU A 402 -20.34 0.64 -2.51
N LEU A 403 -19.64 0.16 -3.51
CA LEU A 403 -18.17 0.09 -3.54
C LEU A 403 -17.62 1.17 -4.46
N VAL A 404 -16.57 1.87 -4.04
CA VAL A 404 -15.77 2.70 -4.95
C VAL A 404 -14.34 2.18 -4.92
N CYS A 405 -13.78 1.83 -6.09
CA CYS A 405 -12.44 1.26 -6.20
C CYS A 405 -11.77 1.54 -7.55
N GLY A 406 -10.60 0.95 -7.80
CA GLY A 406 -9.86 1.03 -9.06
C GLY A 406 -8.64 1.94 -9.00
N SER A 407 -8.62 2.95 -8.14
CA SER A 407 -7.45 3.79 -7.87
C SER A 407 -7.60 4.54 -6.56
N GLU A 408 -6.48 5.00 -6.01
CA GLU A 408 -6.49 5.85 -4.83
C GLU A 408 -7.17 7.19 -5.10
N ALA A 409 -6.96 7.76 -6.30
CA ALA A 409 -7.58 9.02 -6.72
C ALA A 409 -9.12 8.93 -6.69
N ALA A 410 -9.70 7.87 -7.27
CA ALA A 410 -11.15 7.66 -7.25
C ALA A 410 -11.69 7.46 -5.82
N ALA A 411 -10.97 6.72 -4.97
CA ALA A 411 -11.36 6.50 -3.59
C ALA A 411 -11.31 7.80 -2.74
N LEU A 412 -10.30 8.64 -2.94
CA LEU A 412 -10.17 9.93 -2.25
C LEU A 412 -11.24 10.93 -2.71
N GLU A 413 -11.49 11.02 -4.01
CA GLU A 413 -12.53 11.88 -4.57
C GLU A 413 -13.92 11.47 -4.05
N ALA A 414 -14.21 10.15 -4.01
CA ALA A 414 -15.44 9.63 -3.42
C ALA A 414 -15.55 9.93 -1.93
N ALA A 415 -14.46 9.83 -1.17
CA ALA A 415 -14.45 10.19 0.25
C ALA A 415 -14.81 11.65 0.46
N ALA A 416 -14.28 12.56 -0.37
CA ALA A 416 -14.57 13.98 -0.31
C ALA A 416 -16.04 14.32 -0.71
N LEU A 417 -16.57 13.61 -1.71
CA LEU A 417 -17.96 13.77 -2.16
C LEU A 417 -18.95 13.28 -1.10
N LEU A 418 -18.73 12.05 -0.59
CA LEU A 418 -19.64 11.42 0.39
C LEU A 418 -19.57 12.04 1.79
N ALA A 419 -18.52 12.79 2.12
CA ALA A 419 -18.45 13.57 3.37
C ALA A 419 -19.28 14.85 3.34
N LYS A 420 -19.72 15.30 2.15
CA LYS A 420 -20.54 16.50 1.95
C LYS A 420 -22.03 16.19 1.85
N ALA A 421 -22.37 14.92 1.61
CA ALA A 421 -23.74 14.42 1.51
C ALA A 421 -24.25 13.87 2.86
#